data_e33df6f886570324a562b0421e96e5fd
#
_entry.id   e33df6f886570324a562b0421e96e5fd
#
_cell.length_a   1.000
_cell.length_b   1.000
_cell.length_c   1.000
_cell.angle_alpha   90.00
_cell.angle_beta   90.00
_cell.angle_gamma   90.00
#
_symmetry.space_group_name_H-M   'P 1'
#
loop_
_entity.id
_entity.type
_entity.pdbx_description
1 polymer ?
#
loop_
_entity_poly.entity_id
_entity_poly.type
_entity_poly.pdbx_seq_one_letter_code
_entity_poly.pdbx_strand_id
1 'polypeptide(L)'
;MGYAPDGWQPLAQVFQPYPNNALTECGQVIHNEEQNRYYDRFRHRIMFPIRDQQGRVIGFGGRVLDDSKPKYLNSPDTPLFDKGRNLYGLYEARNAVRDAGRILVVEGYMDVVALAQFGIPYAVASLGTSTTGEHIKILMRQSDEIYFCFDGDAAGRKAAWRALENALPQLKDGKSLHFLFLPPEHDPDSYIRAHGKTQFEDALIHQSKPLSEYFWQALSDGLNLATQEGKSRLLKTAAPLLAQITAPALGFLLKQRLAELVGIDPADLAVLLGQETPPRRVQAKSYKLPRETRRQPAMLTLAQRQIRSLLSNPAWAVHVRLPEYVVLEGDTACLANIADFILSGSTPPDHARIWEHFRDTDT
;
A
#
# COMPACT_ATOMS: atom_id res chain seq x y z
N MET A 1 24.12 22.25 -6.15
CA MET A 1 25.28 21.54 -5.62
C MET A 1 26.40 22.56 -5.38
N GLY A 2 27.31 22.31 -4.44
CA GLY A 2 28.46 23.16 -4.12
C GLY A 2 29.68 22.31 -3.79
N TYR A 3 30.74 22.96 -3.32
CA TYR A 3 31.96 22.29 -2.89
C TYR A 3 32.44 22.86 -1.54
N ALA A 4 32.73 22.01 -0.59
CA ALA A 4 33.38 22.33 0.64
C ALA A 4 34.90 22.22 0.42
N PRO A 5 35.64 23.34 0.52
CA PRO A 5 37.10 23.36 0.28
C PRO A 5 37.84 22.42 1.24
N ASP A 6 39.05 22.05 0.86
CA ASP A 6 39.97 21.42 1.78
C ASP A 6 40.43 22.42 2.84
N GLY A 7 40.61 21.94 4.05
CA GLY A 7 41.01 22.77 5.19
C GLY A 7 40.14 22.52 6.41
N TRP A 8 40.67 22.95 7.58
CA TRP A 8 40.00 22.68 8.85
C TRP A 8 38.90 23.71 9.18
N GLN A 9 39.01 24.93 8.69
CA GLN A 9 38.12 26.04 9.06
C GLN A 9 37.80 27.00 7.88
N PRO A 10 37.51 26.52 6.66
CA PRO A 10 37.09 27.37 5.55
C PRO A 10 35.89 28.27 5.87
N LEU A 11 34.94 27.79 6.68
CA LEU A 11 33.76 28.57 7.07
C LEU A 11 34.11 29.81 7.90
N ALA A 12 35.28 29.86 8.55
CA ALA A 12 35.77 31.04 9.27
C ALA A 12 36.02 32.26 8.37
N GLN A 13 36.20 32.02 7.05
CA GLN A 13 36.35 33.10 6.06
C GLN A 13 35.02 33.77 5.70
N VAL A 14 33.91 33.07 5.94
CA VAL A 14 32.56 33.52 5.54
C VAL A 14 31.74 33.96 6.75
N PHE A 15 31.91 33.29 7.88
CA PHE A 15 31.11 33.52 9.08
C PHE A 15 31.96 34.09 10.20
N GLN A 16 31.58 35.28 10.67
CA GLN A 16 32.23 35.93 11.82
C GLN A 16 31.15 36.27 12.88
N PRO A 17 31.35 35.94 14.17
CA PRO A 17 32.49 35.18 14.73
C PRO A 17 32.49 33.72 14.33
N TYR A 18 33.67 33.08 14.32
CA TYR A 18 33.82 31.66 14.12
C TYR A 18 34.56 31.04 15.33
N PRO A 19 34.07 29.95 15.92
CA PRO A 19 32.75 29.34 15.66
C PRO A 19 31.63 30.23 16.23
N ASN A 20 30.41 30.02 15.73
CA ASN A 20 29.24 30.58 16.40
C ASN A 20 28.21 29.45 16.68
N ASN A 21 27.28 29.74 17.61
CA ASN A 21 26.32 28.74 18.05
C ASN A 21 25.46 28.19 16.90
N ALA A 22 25.06 29.03 15.95
CA ALA A 22 24.24 28.59 14.82
C ALA A 22 24.96 27.55 13.94
N LEU A 23 26.25 27.74 13.65
CA LEU A 23 27.05 26.78 12.88
C LEU A 23 27.18 25.43 13.58
N THR A 24 27.32 25.47 14.92
CA THR A 24 27.41 24.24 15.73
C THR A 24 26.03 23.54 15.81
N GLU A 25 24.97 24.29 16.09
CA GLU A 25 23.59 23.75 16.17
C GLU A 25 23.10 23.18 14.83
N CYS A 26 23.47 23.83 13.72
CA CYS A 26 23.18 23.30 12.37
C CYS A 26 24.11 22.15 11.94
N GLY A 27 25.06 21.76 12.80
CA GLY A 27 25.99 20.66 12.53
C GLY A 27 26.99 20.94 11.40
N GLN A 28 27.29 22.24 11.11
CA GLN A 28 28.28 22.61 10.12
C GLN A 28 29.70 22.65 10.72
N VAL A 29 29.78 22.90 12.02
CA VAL A 29 31.02 22.92 12.79
C VAL A 29 30.98 21.85 13.88
N ILE A 30 32.08 21.14 14.05
CA ILE A 30 32.26 20.14 15.09
C ILE A 30 33.13 20.75 16.20
N HIS A 31 32.71 20.57 17.45
CA HIS A 31 33.53 20.82 18.62
C HIS A 31 34.14 19.51 19.10
N ASN A 32 35.47 19.40 19.05
CA ASN A 32 36.19 18.31 19.69
C ASN A 32 36.52 18.77 21.13
N GLU A 33 35.79 18.22 22.09
CA GLU A 33 35.94 18.59 23.51
C GLU A 33 37.30 18.20 24.09
N GLU A 34 37.88 17.05 23.68
CA GLU A 34 39.17 16.59 24.18
C GLU A 34 40.33 17.53 23.80
N GLN A 35 40.26 18.13 22.61
CA GLN A 35 41.29 19.05 22.10
C GLN A 35 40.87 20.51 22.21
N ASN A 36 39.63 20.76 22.68
CA ASN A 36 38.99 22.09 22.70
C ASN A 36 39.15 22.83 21.35
N ARG A 37 38.90 22.11 20.25
CA ARG A 37 39.09 22.64 18.89
C ARG A 37 37.79 22.57 18.11
N TYR A 38 37.56 23.63 17.34
CA TYR A 38 36.45 23.72 16.40
C TYR A 38 36.96 23.52 14.99
N TYR A 39 36.21 22.76 14.15
CA TYR A 39 36.54 22.55 12.75
C TYR A 39 35.28 22.28 11.93
N ASP A 40 35.36 22.57 10.62
CA ASP A 40 34.26 22.37 9.69
C ASP A 40 33.98 20.90 9.51
N ARG A 41 32.69 20.52 9.55
CA ARG A 41 32.24 19.15 9.37
C ARG A 41 32.52 18.61 7.95
N PHE A 42 32.26 19.44 6.95
CA PHE A 42 32.45 19.11 5.56
C PHE A 42 33.75 19.71 5.05
N ARG A 43 34.63 18.86 4.56
CA ARG A 43 35.95 19.25 4.03
C ARG A 43 36.25 18.38 2.82
N HIS A 44 36.74 18.98 1.74
CA HIS A 44 37.07 18.32 0.46
C HIS A 44 35.94 17.46 -0.06
N ARG A 45 34.70 18.05 -0.14
CA ARG A 45 33.50 17.29 -0.54
C ARG A 45 32.64 18.08 -1.51
N ILE A 46 32.04 17.35 -2.46
CA ILE A 46 30.88 17.88 -3.20
C ILE A 46 29.71 17.89 -2.23
N MET A 47 29.00 19.02 -2.21
CA MET A 47 27.92 19.30 -1.28
C MET A 47 26.56 19.22 -1.95
N PHE A 48 25.64 18.47 -1.35
CA PHE A 48 24.27 18.25 -1.77
C PHE A 48 23.35 18.87 -0.72
N PRO A 49 22.65 20.00 -1.01
CA PRO A 49 21.72 20.56 -0.06
C PRO A 49 20.52 19.65 0.14
N ILE A 50 20.18 19.38 1.39
CA ILE A 50 18.97 18.67 1.78
C ILE A 50 17.91 19.73 2.07
N ARG A 51 16.74 19.60 1.42
CA ARG A 51 15.66 20.57 1.52
C ARG A 51 14.44 19.99 2.21
N ASP A 52 13.75 20.83 2.95
CA ASP A 52 12.43 20.50 3.48
C ASP A 52 11.35 20.60 2.36
N GLN A 53 10.11 20.28 2.71
CA GLN A 53 8.99 20.33 1.75
C GLN A 53 8.66 21.74 1.25
N GLN A 54 9.16 22.80 1.90
CA GLN A 54 9.04 24.19 1.50
C GLN A 54 10.24 24.67 0.64
N GLY A 55 11.24 23.82 0.42
CA GLY A 55 12.43 24.12 -0.36
C GLY A 55 13.55 24.80 0.42
N ARG A 56 13.41 24.98 1.74
CA ARG A 56 14.46 25.56 2.61
C ARG A 56 15.54 24.52 2.84
N VAL A 57 16.80 24.96 2.82
CA VAL A 57 17.92 24.06 3.13
C VAL A 57 17.96 23.82 4.64
N ILE A 58 17.90 22.55 5.03
CA ILE A 58 17.86 22.10 6.43
C ILE A 58 19.10 21.29 6.82
N GLY A 59 19.90 20.87 5.85
CA GLY A 59 21.12 20.08 6.05
C GLY A 59 21.85 19.86 4.74
N PHE A 60 22.92 19.11 4.80
CA PHE A 60 23.75 18.77 3.65
C PHE A 60 24.17 17.31 3.67
N GLY A 61 24.29 16.71 2.48
CA GLY A 61 25.09 15.54 2.22
C GLY A 61 26.41 15.95 1.58
N GLY A 62 27.49 15.25 1.88
CA GLY A 62 28.80 15.48 1.29
C GLY A 62 29.42 14.20 0.77
N ARG A 63 29.94 14.21 -0.49
CA ARG A 63 30.67 13.09 -1.08
C ARG A 63 32.10 13.49 -1.38
N VAL A 64 33.07 12.69 -0.95
CA VAL A 64 34.49 12.92 -1.30
C VAL A 64 34.72 12.69 -2.78
N LEU A 65 35.73 13.36 -3.33
CA LEU A 65 36.19 13.20 -4.71
C LEU A 65 37.25 12.11 -4.86
N ASP A 66 37.87 11.74 -3.77
CA ASP A 66 38.92 10.73 -3.65
C ASP A 66 38.43 9.48 -2.89
N ASP A 67 39.35 8.58 -2.54
CA ASP A 67 39.05 7.35 -1.78
C ASP A 67 39.04 7.53 -0.26
N SER A 68 39.03 8.80 0.23
CA SER A 68 38.99 9.07 1.66
C SER A 68 37.68 8.60 2.29
N LYS A 69 37.75 8.20 3.56
CA LYS A 69 36.58 7.71 4.30
C LYS A 69 36.13 8.75 5.35
N PRO A 70 34.83 8.84 5.61
CA PRO A 70 33.72 8.14 4.96
C PRO A 70 33.43 8.72 3.57
N LYS A 71 33.13 7.85 2.57
CA LYS A 71 32.81 8.26 1.21
C LYS A 71 31.65 9.24 1.17
N TYR A 72 30.63 8.99 1.97
CA TYR A 72 29.45 9.83 2.15
C TYR A 72 29.36 10.31 3.61
N LEU A 73 29.02 11.58 3.79
CA LEU A 73 28.82 12.20 5.10
C LEU A 73 27.57 13.07 5.05
N ASN A 74 26.65 12.88 5.98
CA ASN A 74 25.47 13.71 6.13
C ASN A 74 25.58 14.64 7.34
N SER A 75 24.82 15.74 7.33
CA SER A 75 24.56 16.53 8.54
C SER A 75 24.07 15.59 9.66
N PRO A 76 24.43 15.84 10.91
CA PRO A 76 23.83 15.15 12.05
C PRO A 76 22.36 15.53 12.16
N ASP A 77 21.60 14.85 13.01
CA ASP A 77 20.30 15.35 13.41
C ASP A 77 20.46 16.65 14.18
N THR A 78 19.63 17.63 13.84
CA THR A 78 19.67 19.00 14.37
C THR A 78 18.23 19.47 14.62
N PRO A 79 18.02 20.62 15.28
CA PRO A 79 16.66 21.17 15.41
C PRO A 79 15.95 21.41 14.08
N LEU A 80 16.68 21.55 12.96
CA LEU A 80 16.14 21.77 11.63
C LEU A 80 16.05 20.49 10.80
N PHE A 81 16.86 19.48 11.08
CA PHE A 81 17.04 18.30 10.24
C PHE A 81 16.99 17.00 11.06
N ASP A 82 16.06 16.15 10.72
CA ASP A 82 15.88 14.80 11.26
C ASP A 82 15.90 13.81 10.08
N LYS A 83 16.89 12.93 10.03
CA LYS A 83 17.06 11.93 8.96
C LYS A 83 15.89 10.98 8.85
N GLY A 84 15.23 10.67 9.96
CA GLY A 84 14.08 9.79 10.03
C GLY A 84 12.78 10.40 9.50
N ARG A 85 12.77 11.71 9.23
CA ARG A 85 11.59 12.47 8.80
C ARG A 85 11.77 13.22 7.49
N ASN A 86 12.96 13.18 6.91
CA ASN A 86 13.26 13.90 5.67
C ASN A 86 13.77 12.95 4.61
N LEU A 87 13.30 13.14 3.38
CA LEU A 87 13.74 12.43 2.18
C LEU A 87 14.48 13.42 1.27
N TYR A 88 15.66 13.01 0.79
CA TYR A 88 16.40 13.79 -0.18
C TYR A 88 15.66 13.85 -1.51
N GLY A 89 15.63 15.01 -2.13
CA GLY A 89 15.04 15.21 -3.44
C GLY A 89 13.51 15.37 -3.45
N LEU A 90 12.83 15.26 -2.30
CA LEU A 90 11.36 15.30 -2.24
C LEU A 90 10.79 16.64 -2.73
N TYR A 91 11.43 17.77 -2.39
CA TYR A 91 11.00 19.07 -2.87
C TYR A 91 11.15 19.20 -4.39
N GLU A 92 12.28 18.75 -4.90
CA GLU A 92 12.60 18.78 -6.33
C GLU A 92 11.68 17.83 -7.14
N ALA A 93 11.38 16.66 -6.59
CA ALA A 93 10.61 15.62 -7.27
C ALA A 93 9.10 15.88 -7.31
N ARG A 94 8.54 16.74 -6.45
CA ARG A 94 7.08 16.84 -6.21
C ARG A 94 6.23 17.05 -7.46
N ASN A 95 6.68 17.87 -8.43
CA ASN A 95 5.95 18.09 -9.67
C ASN A 95 6.00 16.85 -10.56
N ALA A 96 7.18 16.26 -10.67
CA ALA A 96 7.37 15.04 -11.44
C ALA A 96 6.60 13.84 -10.85
N VAL A 97 6.53 13.74 -9.52
CA VAL A 97 5.71 12.73 -8.82
C VAL A 97 4.23 12.89 -9.18
N ARG A 98 3.72 14.12 -9.13
CA ARG A 98 2.33 14.40 -9.51
C ARG A 98 2.05 14.06 -10.97
N ASP A 99 2.95 14.43 -11.88
CA ASP A 99 2.79 14.23 -13.32
C ASP A 99 2.93 12.74 -13.69
N ALA A 100 3.82 12.00 -13.02
CA ALA A 100 4.02 10.56 -13.20
C ALA A 100 2.99 9.69 -12.46
N GLY A 101 2.29 10.23 -11.45
CA GLY A 101 1.39 9.49 -10.57
C GLY A 101 2.07 8.49 -9.64
N ARG A 102 3.41 8.52 -9.58
CA ARG A 102 4.23 7.57 -8.81
C ARG A 102 5.45 8.24 -8.19
N ILE A 103 5.99 7.64 -7.14
CA ILE A 103 7.25 8.06 -6.50
C ILE A 103 8.19 6.87 -6.40
N LEU A 104 9.46 7.10 -6.71
CA LEU A 104 10.53 6.11 -6.62
C LEU A 104 11.42 6.42 -5.42
N VAL A 105 11.65 5.42 -4.57
CA VAL A 105 12.49 5.52 -3.38
C VAL A 105 13.75 4.70 -3.61
N VAL A 106 14.91 5.33 -3.48
CA VAL A 106 16.24 4.71 -3.58
C VAL A 106 17.03 4.93 -2.30
N GLU A 107 18.24 4.35 -2.18
CA GLU A 107 19.02 4.43 -0.95
C GLU A 107 19.86 5.70 -0.86
N GLY A 108 20.44 6.15 -1.98
CA GLY A 108 21.42 7.22 -2.01
C GLY A 108 20.99 8.47 -2.79
N TYR A 109 21.49 9.61 -2.38
CA TYR A 109 21.23 10.85 -3.10
C TYR A 109 21.96 10.94 -4.46
N MET A 110 23.01 10.12 -4.68
CA MET A 110 23.63 10.01 -5.99
C MET A 110 22.72 9.32 -6.98
N ASP A 111 21.99 8.28 -6.54
CA ASP A 111 21.00 7.60 -7.36
C ASP A 111 19.89 8.55 -7.79
N VAL A 112 19.41 9.41 -6.88
CA VAL A 112 18.41 10.44 -7.20
C VAL A 112 18.93 11.40 -8.27
N VAL A 113 20.19 11.87 -8.13
CA VAL A 113 20.79 12.78 -9.11
C VAL A 113 20.96 12.12 -10.46
N ALA A 114 21.46 10.88 -10.50
CA ALA A 114 21.63 10.14 -11.73
C ALA A 114 20.28 9.86 -12.40
N LEU A 115 19.31 9.34 -11.67
CA LEU A 115 17.96 9.07 -12.18
C LEU A 115 17.32 10.32 -12.76
N ALA A 116 17.42 11.46 -12.06
CA ALA A 116 16.90 12.74 -12.57
C ALA A 116 17.61 13.18 -13.86
N GLN A 117 18.94 13.03 -13.93
CA GLN A 117 19.74 13.34 -15.15
C GLN A 117 19.31 12.49 -16.35
N PHE A 118 18.94 11.23 -16.11
CA PHE A 118 18.47 10.32 -17.16
C PHE A 118 16.95 10.34 -17.37
N GLY A 119 16.25 11.34 -16.83
CA GLY A 119 14.84 11.58 -17.11
C GLY A 119 13.84 10.84 -16.21
N ILE A 120 14.27 10.45 -15.00
CA ILE A 120 13.44 9.91 -13.93
C ILE A 120 13.47 10.87 -12.73
N PRO A 121 12.83 12.06 -12.82
CA PRO A 121 12.92 13.11 -11.82
C PRO A 121 11.99 12.90 -10.60
N TYR A 122 11.21 11.81 -10.56
CA TYR A 122 10.31 11.45 -9.46
C TYR A 122 10.97 10.54 -8.42
N ALA A 123 12.31 10.47 -8.40
CA ALA A 123 13.08 9.71 -7.43
C ALA A 123 13.40 10.53 -6.16
N VAL A 124 13.39 9.87 -5.00
CA VAL A 124 13.78 10.40 -3.69
C VAL A 124 14.63 9.38 -2.96
N ALA A 125 15.43 9.82 -1.97
CA ALA A 125 16.27 8.90 -1.22
C ALA A 125 16.12 9.07 0.29
N SER A 126 16.34 7.97 1.02
CA SER A 126 16.65 8.00 2.45
C SER A 126 18.07 8.55 2.67
N LEU A 127 18.34 9.05 3.87
CA LEU A 127 19.58 9.81 4.17
C LEU A 127 20.56 9.01 5.03
N GLY A 128 20.92 7.79 4.59
CA GLY A 128 21.82 6.92 5.33
C GLY A 128 21.16 6.24 6.54
N THR A 129 19.83 6.17 6.52
CA THR A 129 19.01 5.41 7.47
C THR A 129 18.06 4.51 6.71
N SER A 130 17.60 3.43 7.32
CA SER A 130 16.50 2.64 6.74
C SER A 130 15.25 3.52 6.56
N THR A 131 14.42 3.21 5.57
CA THR A 131 13.12 3.86 5.38
C THR A 131 12.27 3.71 6.66
N THR A 132 11.92 4.83 7.29
CA THR A 132 11.16 4.86 8.55
C THR A 132 9.65 4.89 8.29
N GLY A 133 8.84 4.64 9.35
CA GLY A 133 7.39 4.83 9.27
C GLY A 133 6.96 6.27 8.93
N GLU A 134 7.75 7.29 9.36
CA GLU A 134 7.49 8.68 8.99
C GLU A 134 7.78 8.94 7.50
N HIS A 135 8.86 8.34 6.95
CA HIS A 135 9.09 8.38 5.51
C HIS A 135 7.91 7.77 4.73
N ILE A 136 7.41 6.62 5.15
CA ILE A 136 6.23 5.97 4.53
C ILE A 136 5.00 6.88 4.58
N LYS A 137 4.72 7.53 5.71
CA LYS A 137 3.61 8.49 5.82
C LYS A 137 3.74 9.65 4.85
N ILE A 138 4.96 10.17 4.71
CA ILE A 138 5.25 11.27 3.77
C ILE A 138 5.02 10.80 2.33
N LEU A 139 5.59 9.64 1.96
CA LEU A 139 5.46 9.07 0.61
C LEU A 139 3.99 8.83 0.23
N MET A 140 3.19 8.26 1.14
CA MET A 140 1.75 8.02 0.91
C MET A 140 0.91 9.29 0.74
N ARG A 141 1.42 10.45 1.20
CA ARG A 141 0.77 11.75 0.94
C ARG A 141 1.11 12.30 -0.43
N GLN A 142 2.23 11.88 -1.03
CA GLN A 142 2.70 12.37 -2.33
C GLN A 142 2.12 11.57 -3.50
N SER A 143 1.93 10.24 -3.33
CA SER A 143 1.45 9.38 -4.41
C SER A 143 0.66 8.18 -3.85
N ASP A 144 -0.16 7.57 -4.71
CA ASP A 144 -0.82 6.29 -4.44
C ASP A 144 0.08 5.11 -4.84
N GLU A 145 1.02 5.33 -5.75
CA GLU A 145 1.97 4.34 -6.26
C GLU A 145 3.37 4.66 -5.75
N ILE A 146 3.93 3.79 -4.90
CA ILE A 146 5.23 3.94 -4.27
C ILE A 146 6.10 2.77 -4.67
N TYR A 147 7.21 3.05 -5.34
CA TYR A 147 8.19 2.05 -5.76
C TYR A 147 9.45 2.20 -4.93
N PHE A 148 9.91 1.10 -4.35
CA PHE A 148 11.22 1.01 -3.70
C PHE A 148 12.17 0.27 -4.63
N CYS A 149 13.33 0.84 -4.92
CA CYS A 149 14.37 0.22 -5.71
C CYS A 149 15.60 0.00 -4.82
N PHE A 150 15.97 -1.26 -4.68
CA PHE A 150 17.09 -1.72 -3.85
C PHE A 150 18.14 -2.42 -4.70
N ASP A 151 19.37 -2.38 -4.23
CA ASP A 151 20.43 -3.21 -4.76
C ASP A 151 20.07 -4.70 -4.63
N GLY A 152 20.46 -5.52 -5.59
CA GLY A 152 20.13 -6.95 -5.61
C GLY A 152 20.88 -7.80 -4.60
N ASP A 153 21.73 -7.22 -3.75
CA ASP A 153 22.56 -7.87 -2.76
C ASP A 153 21.82 -8.19 -1.45
N ALA A 154 22.53 -8.79 -0.50
CA ALA A 154 21.96 -9.15 0.80
C ALA A 154 21.62 -7.90 1.67
N ALA A 155 22.35 -6.80 1.49
CA ALA A 155 22.11 -5.55 2.23
C ALA A 155 20.83 -4.88 1.73
N GLY A 156 20.65 -4.80 0.40
CA GLY A 156 19.42 -4.27 -0.21
C GLY A 156 18.19 -5.11 0.16
N ARG A 157 18.29 -6.46 0.19
CA ARG A 157 17.18 -7.31 0.66
C ARG A 157 16.82 -7.03 2.13
N LYS A 158 17.80 -6.82 2.98
CA LYS A 158 17.59 -6.48 4.39
C LYS A 158 16.97 -5.07 4.53
N ALA A 159 17.40 -4.12 3.70
CA ALA A 159 16.82 -2.78 3.67
C ALA A 159 15.35 -2.82 3.19
N ALA A 160 15.04 -3.60 2.15
CA ALA A 160 13.71 -3.82 1.64
C ALA A 160 12.77 -4.43 2.70
N TRP A 161 13.24 -5.45 3.42
CA TRP A 161 12.46 -6.06 4.49
C TRP A 161 12.13 -5.06 5.60
N ARG A 162 13.13 -4.25 6.04
CA ARG A 162 12.89 -3.20 7.03
C ARG A 162 11.91 -2.12 6.53
N ALA A 163 12.01 -1.74 5.25
CA ALA A 163 11.06 -0.80 4.65
C ALA A 163 9.64 -1.38 4.64
N LEU A 164 9.49 -2.67 4.33
CA LEU A 164 8.22 -3.38 4.41
C LEU A 164 7.67 -3.39 5.84
N GLU A 165 8.45 -3.82 6.84
CA GLU A 165 8.03 -3.84 8.25
C GLU A 165 7.57 -2.47 8.73
N ASN A 166 8.33 -1.41 8.40
CA ASN A 166 7.98 -0.03 8.75
C ASN A 166 6.76 0.49 7.99
N ALA A 167 6.41 -0.11 6.85
CA ALA A 167 5.23 0.25 6.08
C ALA A 167 3.94 -0.35 6.66
N LEU A 168 3.98 -1.59 7.20
CA LEU A 168 2.78 -2.29 7.66
C LEU A 168 1.85 -1.44 8.56
N PRO A 169 2.35 -0.74 9.61
CA PRO A 169 1.50 0.08 10.47
C PRO A 169 1.07 1.41 9.83
N GLN A 170 1.53 1.72 8.63
CA GLN A 170 1.21 2.96 7.91
C GLN A 170 0.33 2.72 6.69
N LEU A 171 0.12 1.45 6.30
CA LEU A 171 -0.65 1.08 5.10
C LEU A 171 -2.07 1.64 5.13
N LYS A 172 -2.53 2.05 3.97
CA LYS A 172 -3.91 2.50 3.73
C LYS A 172 -4.45 1.80 2.48
N ASP A 173 -5.72 1.43 2.52
CA ASP A 173 -6.37 0.89 1.33
C ASP A 173 -6.34 1.91 0.19
N GLY A 174 -6.11 1.45 -1.02
CA GLY A 174 -5.93 2.29 -2.20
C GLY A 174 -4.50 2.80 -2.43
N LYS A 175 -3.54 2.46 -1.55
CA LYS A 175 -2.11 2.72 -1.76
C LYS A 175 -1.38 1.44 -2.15
N SER A 176 -0.51 1.53 -3.14
CA SER A 176 0.28 0.42 -3.67
C SER A 176 1.77 0.64 -3.38
N LEU A 177 2.40 -0.33 -2.75
CA LEU A 177 3.83 -0.35 -2.51
C LEU A 177 4.45 -1.49 -3.30
N HIS A 178 5.53 -1.19 -4.03
CA HIS A 178 6.23 -2.13 -4.90
C HIS A 178 7.71 -2.17 -4.55
N PHE A 179 8.33 -3.34 -4.71
CA PHE A 179 9.73 -3.59 -4.40
C PHE A 179 10.44 -4.12 -5.65
N LEU A 180 11.35 -3.32 -6.18
CA LEU A 180 12.24 -3.68 -7.28
C LEU A 180 13.61 -4.03 -6.72
N PHE A 181 14.15 -5.17 -7.12
CA PHE A 181 15.53 -5.58 -6.85
C PHE A 181 16.29 -5.59 -8.15
N LEU A 182 17.31 -4.77 -8.26
CA LEU A 182 18.19 -4.75 -9.42
C LEU A 182 19.09 -5.99 -9.44
N PRO A 183 19.68 -6.32 -10.59
CA PRO A 183 20.75 -7.32 -10.64
C PRO A 183 21.88 -7.00 -9.63
N PRO A 184 22.52 -8.02 -9.02
CA PRO A 184 23.52 -7.81 -7.94
C PRO A 184 24.70 -6.92 -8.29
N GLU A 185 25.01 -6.80 -9.60
CA GLU A 185 26.09 -5.95 -10.12
C GLU A 185 25.71 -4.49 -10.31
N HIS A 186 24.45 -4.13 -10.09
CA HIS A 186 23.93 -2.79 -10.33
C HIS A 186 23.30 -2.15 -9.09
N ASP A 187 23.61 -0.87 -8.90
CA ASP A 187 22.83 0.11 -8.15
C ASP A 187 21.95 0.92 -9.14
N PRO A 188 21.01 1.76 -8.67
CA PRO A 188 20.17 2.56 -9.57
C PRO A 188 20.95 3.48 -10.51
N ASP A 189 22.07 4.07 -10.08
CA ASP A 189 22.94 4.92 -10.92
C ASP A 189 23.56 4.11 -12.05
N SER A 190 24.22 2.99 -11.76
CA SER A 190 24.86 2.15 -12.76
C SER A 190 23.87 1.50 -13.72
N TYR A 191 22.70 1.07 -13.20
CA TYR A 191 21.66 0.45 -14.04
C TYR A 191 21.07 1.44 -15.05
N ILE A 192 20.73 2.67 -14.61
CA ILE A 192 20.16 3.69 -15.53
C ILE A 192 21.18 4.14 -16.60
N ARG A 193 22.49 4.19 -16.23
CA ARG A 193 23.56 4.51 -17.18
C ARG A 193 23.74 3.43 -18.24
N ALA A 194 23.65 2.16 -17.84
CA ALA A 194 23.85 1.02 -18.72
C ALA A 194 22.65 0.79 -19.65
N HIS A 195 21.44 0.94 -19.14
CA HIS A 195 20.22 0.48 -19.80
C HIS A 195 19.28 1.60 -20.26
N GLY A 196 19.48 2.82 -19.77
CA GLY A 196 18.66 3.98 -20.11
C GLY A 196 17.29 3.99 -19.46
N LYS A 197 16.55 5.10 -19.67
CA LYS A 197 15.25 5.37 -19.05
C LYS A 197 14.21 4.30 -19.35
N THR A 198 14.06 3.93 -20.61
CA THR A 198 12.98 3.01 -21.05
C THR A 198 13.09 1.66 -20.38
N GLN A 199 14.28 1.08 -20.32
CA GLN A 199 14.49 -0.22 -19.65
C GLN A 199 14.34 -0.11 -18.15
N PHE A 200 14.75 1.00 -17.53
CA PHE A 200 14.55 1.22 -16.10
C PHE A 200 13.06 1.30 -15.76
N GLU A 201 12.28 2.05 -16.53
CA GLU A 201 10.83 2.15 -16.33
C GLU A 201 10.10 0.83 -16.60
N ASP A 202 10.55 0.07 -17.60
CA ASP A 202 10.05 -1.28 -17.86
C ASP A 202 10.31 -2.22 -16.68
N ALA A 203 11.53 -2.22 -16.16
CA ALA A 203 11.87 -2.99 -14.95
C ALA A 203 11.02 -2.55 -13.74
N LEU A 204 10.82 -1.24 -13.57
CA LEU A 204 10.01 -0.70 -12.48
C LEU A 204 8.56 -1.18 -12.53
N ILE A 205 7.96 -1.25 -13.74
CA ILE A 205 6.56 -1.63 -13.93
C ILE A 205 6.39 -3.15 -13.91
N HIS A 206 7.26 -3.90 -14.59
CA HIS A 206 7.03 -5.32 -14.87
C HIS A 206 7.83 -6.27 -13.96
N GLN A 207 8.91 -5.81 -13.33
CA GLN A 207 9.76 -6.66 -12.49
C GLN A 207 9.63 -6.35 -10.99
N SER A 208 9.03 -5.20 -10.62
CA SER A 208 8.77 -4.91 -9.22
C SER A 208 7.66 -5.79 -8.67
N LYS A 209 7.80 -6.19 -7.41
CA LYS A 209 6.84 -7.02 -6.70
C LYS A 209 5.92 -6.17 -5.84
N PRO A 210 4.60 -6.33 -5.92
CA PRO A 210 3.70 -5.74 -4.95
C PRO A 210 4.07 -6.15 -3.52
N LEU A 211 3.78 -5.30 -2.54
CA LEU A 211 4.05 -5.56 -1.12
C LEU A 211 3.56 -6.94 -0.69
N SER A 212 2.34 -7.33 -1.08
CA SER A 212 1.74 -8.61 -0.73
C SER A 212 2.53 -9.80 -1.27
N GLU A 213 3.04 -9.72 -2.50
CA GLU A 213 3.85 -10.78 -3.10
C GLU A 213 5.21 -10.89 -2.41
N TYR A 214 5.91 -9.76 -2.24
CA TYR A 214 7.19 -9.72 -1.56
C TYR A 214 7.08 -10.19 -0.10
N PHE A 215 6.02 -9.79 0.61
CA PHE A 215 5.73 -10.21 1.98
C PHE A 215 5.67 -11.74 2.09
N TRP A 216 4.87 -12.39 1.24
CA TRP A 216 4.74 -13.86 1.30
C TRP A 216 5.99 -14.57 0.81
N GLN A 217 6.64 -14.06 -0.23
CA GLN A 217 7.89 -14.64 -0.70
C GLN A 217 8.96 -14.63 0.40
N ALA A 218 9.16 -13.49 1.06
CA ALA A 218 10.18 -13.36 2.10
C ALA A 218 9.87 -14.21 3.35
N LEU A 219 8.60 -14.32 3.74
CA LEU A 219 8.19 -15.15 4.90
C LEU A 219 8.24 -16.64 4.61
N SER A 220 8.07 -17.05 3.36
CA SER A 220 8.08 -18.46 2.95
C SER A 220 9.48 -18.95 2.58
N ASP A 221 10.44 -18.03 2.45
CA ASP A 221 11.81 -18.38 2.07
C ASP A 221 12.43 -19.36 3.07
N GLY A 222 12.98 -20.46 2.56
CA GLY A 222 13.57 -21.52 3.37
C GLY A 222 12.57 -22.37 4.20
N LEU A 223 11.23 -22.16 4.05
CA LEU A 223 10.22 -22.95 4.74
C LEU A 223 9.66 -24.06 3.84
N ASN A 224 9.56 -25.26 4.38
CA ASN A 224 8.82 -26.36 3.73
C ASN A 224 7.34 -26.32 4.16
N LEU A 225 6.49 -25.67 3.36
CA LEU A 225 5.06 -25.52 3.66
C LEU A 225 4.25 -26.82 3.44
N ALA A 226 4.87 -27.92 2.98
CA ALA A 226 4.22 -29.23 2.96
C ALA A 226 4.19 -29.87 4.37
N THR A 227 5.07 -29.42 5.29
CA THR A 227 5.14 -29.93 6.67
C THR A 227 4.34 -29.07 7.65
N GLN A 228 3.89 -29.68 8.73
CA GLN A 228 3.18 -28.95 9.81
C GLN A 228 4.12 -27.95 10.53
N GLU A 229 5.39 -28.32 10.68
CA GLU A 229 6.42 -27.47 11.28
C GLU A 229 6.69 -26.22 10.45
N GLY A 230 6.77 -26.36 9.11
CA GLY A 230 6.94 -25.23 8.19
C GLY A 230 5.73 -24.27 8.24
N LYS A 231 4.51 -24.83 8.24
CA LYS A 231 3.27 -24.07 8.40
C LYS A 231 3.20 -23.35 9.76
N SER A 232 3.58 -24.03 10.83
CA SER A 232 3.63 -23.45 12.18
C SER A 232 4.62 -22.30 12.29
N ARG A 233 5.80 -22.44 11.65
CA ARG A 233 6.79 -21.36 11.57
C ARG A 233 6.26 -20.15 10.81
N LEU A 234 5.61 -20.37 9.66
CA LEU A 234 4.99 -19.30 8.89
C LEU A 234 3.95 -18.56 9.73
N LEU A 235 3.06 -19.28 10.42
CA LEU A 235 2.07 -18.68 11.33
C LEU A 235 2.73 -17.83 12.40
N LYS A 236 3.74 -18.36 13.07
CA LYS A 236 4.47 -17.66 14.15
C LYS A 236 5.11 -16.36 13.67
N THR A 237 5.68 -16.33 12.45
CA THR A 237 6.35 -15.15 11.91
C THR A 237 5.38 -14.16 11.28
N ALA A 238 4.34 -14.62 10.59
CA ALA A 238 3.37 -13.78 9.91
C ALA A 238 2.38 -13.09 10.88
N ALA A 239 1.96 -13.77 11.94
CA ALA A 239 0.94 -13.27 12.87
C ALA A 239 1.23 -11.86 13.44
N PRO A 240 2.41 -11.59 14.04
CA PRO A 240 2.72 -10.28 14.60
C PRO A 240 2.84 -9.18 13.54
N LEU A 241 3.22 -9.52 12.30
CA LEU A 241 3.29 -8.58 11.19
C LEU A 241 1.89 -8.22 10.68
N LEU A 242 1.03 -9.22 10.50
CA LEU A 242 -0.36 -9.00 10.09
C LEU A 242 -1.17 -8.21 11.14
N ALA A 243 -0.82 -8.33 12.41
CA ALA A 243 -1.45 -7.54 13.48
C ALA A 243 -1.13 -6.04 13.40
N GLN A 244 -0.02 -5.66 12.75
CA GLN A 244 0.38 -4.26 12.58
C GLN A 244 -0.30 -3.56 11.42
N ILE A 245 -0.95 -4.30 10.51
CA ILE A 245 -1.54 -3.74 9.30
C ILE A 245 -2.78 -2.91 9.65
N THR A 246 -2.74 -1.63 9.30
CA THR A 246 -3.82 -0.67 9.56
C THR A 246 -4.82 -0.55 8.41
N ALA A 247 -4.47 -1.01 7.19
CA ALA A 247 -5.34 -1.07 6.03
C ALA A 247 -6.35 -2.23 6.16
N PRO A 248 -7.67 -1.98 6.37
CA PRO A 248 -8.61 -3.06 6.70
C PRO A 248 -8.79 -4.08 5.59
N ALA A 249 -8.95 -3.63 4.33
CA ALA A 249 -9.18 -4.53 3.20
C ALA A 249 -7.93 -5.36 2.89
N LEU A 250 -6.77 -4.70 2.78
CA LEU A 250 -5.51 -5.41 2.53
C LEU A 250 -5.17 -6.37 3.66
N GLY A 251 -5.35 -5.96 4.92
CA GLY A 251 -5.14 -6.80 6.09
C GLY A 251 -6.04 -8.04 6.09
N PHE A 252 -7.30 -7.89 5.70
CA PHE A 252 -8.22 -9.03 5.54
C PHE A 252 -7.73 -10.00 4.47
N LEU A 253 -7.37 -9.50 3.27
CA LEU A 253 -6.90 -10.33 2.16
C LEU A 253 -5.61 -11.09 2.51
N LEU A 254 -4.67 -10.43 3.19
CA LEU A 254 -3.44 -11.08 3.64
C LEU A 254 -3.70 -12.17 4.70
N LYS A 255 -4.63 -11.95 5.63
CA LYS A 255 -5.04 -12.99 6.59
C LYS A 255 -5.71 -14.18 5.90
N GLN A 256 -6.57 -13.93 4.92
CA GLN A 256 -7.16 -14.98 4.11
C GLN A 256 -6.07 -15.78 3.37
N ARG A 257 -5.09 -15.09 2.79
CA ARG A 257 -3.96 -15.76 2.13
C ARG A 257 -3.12 -16.60 3.09
N LEU A 258 -2.93 -16.16 4.33
CA LEU A 258 -2.27 -16.97 5.36
C LEU A 258 -3.05 -18.25 5.65
N ALA A 259 -4.37 -18.18 5.82
CA ALA A 259 -5.23 -19.33 6.05
C ALA A 259 -5.11 -20.37 4.92
N GLU A 260 -5.08 -19.92 3.66
CA GLU A 260 -4.87 -20.76 2.48
C GLU A 260 -3.50 -21.46 2.52
N LEU A 261 -2.41 -20.69 2.75
CA LEU A 261 -1.04 -21.21 2.77
C LEU A 261 -0.83 -22.28 3.84
N VAL A 262 -1.44 -22.12 5.01
CA VAL A 262 -1.32 -23.09 6.10
C VAL A 262 -2.41 -24.16 6.07
N GLY A 263 -3.46 -23.98 5.27
CA GLY A 263 -4.54 -24.96 5.09
C GLY A 263 -5.47 -25.06 6.30
N ILE A 264 -5.82 -23.92 6.92
CA ILE A 264 -6.78 -23.84 8.04
C ILE A 264 -7.97 -22.95 7.65
N ASP A 265 -9.09 -23.11 8.37
CA ASP A 265 -10.25 -22.24 8.18
C ASP A 265 -9.90 -20.80 8.61
N PRO A 266 -10.31 -19.75 7.86
CA PRO A 266 -10.10 -18.36 8.25
C PRO A 266 -10.66 -18.01 9.63
N ALA A 267 -11.74 -18.66 10.08
CA ALA A 267 -12.30 -18.48 11.41
C ALA A 267 -11.37 -19.03 12.50
N ASP A 268 -10.76 -20.19 12.26
CA ASP A 268 -9.78 -20.77 13.17
C ASP A 268 -8.50 -19.92 13.23
N LEU A 269 -8.08 -19.37 12.07
CA LEU A 269 -6.97 -18.42 12.04
C LEU A 269 -7.27 -17.17 12.87
N ALA A 270 -8.48 -16.61 12.79
CA ALA A 270 -8.87 -15.43 13.56
C ALA A 270 -8.77 -15.70 15.07
N VAL A 271 -9.17 -16.88 15.54
CA VAL A 271 -9.02 -17.30 16.93
C VAL A 271 -7.53 -17.39 17.33
N LEU A 272 -6.71 -18.02 16.48
CA LEU A 272 -5.26 -18.14 16.72
C LEU A 272 -4.55 -16.79 16.78
N LEU A 273 -5.05 -15.80 16.01
CA LEU A 273 -4.52 -14.43 16.01
C LEU A 273 -5.05 -13.56 17.16
N GLY A 274 -5.83 -14.14 18.09
CA GLY A 274 -6.42 -13.42 19.24
C GLY A 274 -7.46 -12.37 18.84
N GLN A 275 -8.04 -12.48 17.64
CA GLN A 275 -9.15 -11.63 17.21
C GLN A 275 -10.44 -12.25 17.70
N GLU A 276 -11.24 -11.49 18.46
CA GLU A 276 -12.60 -11.90 18.78
C GLU A 276 -13.36 -12.12 17.46
N THR A 277 -13.64 -13.36 17.14
CA THR A 277 -14.57 -13.65 16.06
C THR A 277 -15.93 -13.11 16.50
N PRO A 278 -16.64 -12.33 15.65
CA PRO A 278 -18.05 -12.11 15.90
C PRO A 278 -18.70 -13.48 16.09
N PRO A 279 -19.61 -13.64 17.07
CA PRO A 279 -20.10 -14.95 17.47
C PRO A 279 -20.45 -15.73 16.19
N ARG A 280 -19.74 -16.84 16.00
CA ARG A 280 -19.98 -17.77 14.92
C ARG A 280 -21.49 -17.98 14.94
N ARG A 281 -22.19 -17.56 13.87
CA ARG A 281 -23.56 -18.02 13.69
C ARG A 281 -23.43 -19.53 13.74
N VAL A 282 -23.71 -20.08 14.91
CA VAL A 282 -23.74 -21.52 15.11
C VAL A 282 -24.70 -22.00 14.03
N GLN A 283 -24.17 -22.55 12.97
CA GLN A 283 -24.99 -23.39 12.12
C GLN A 283 -25.47 -24.45 13.11
N ALA A 284 -26.70 -24.29 13.55
CA ALA A 284 -27.34 -25.23 14.44
C ALA A 284 -27.03 -26.58 13.84
N LYS A 285 -26.32 -27.44 14.61
CA LYS A 285 -26.16 -28.84 14.25
C LYS A 285 -27.55 -29.30 13.91
N SER A 286 -27.82 -29.47 12.61
CA SER A 286 -29.08 -30.00 12.15
C SER A 286 -29.19 -31.38 12.78
N TYR A 287 -30.01 -31.49 13.83
CA TYR A 287 -30.55 -32.76 14.21
C TYR A 287 -31.12 -33.35 12.93
N LYS A 288 -30.52 -34.45 12.47
CA LYS A 288 -31.04 -35.22 11.35
C LYS A 288 -32.39 -35.77 11.77
N LEU A 289 -33.46 -35.01 11.52
CA LEU A 289 -34.76 -35.55 11.34
C LEU A 289 -34.70 -36.51 10.11
N PRO A 290 -35.46 -37.62 10.08
CA PRO A 290 -35.41 -38.54 8.98
C PRO A 290 -35.60 -37.81 7.67
N ARG A 291 -34.83 -38.19 6.66
CA ARG A 291 -34.83 -37.60 5.33
C ARG A 291 -36.21 -37.65 4.71
N GLU A 292 -37.00 -36.59 4.89
CA GLU A 292 -37.94 -36.21 3.86
C GLU A 292 -37.14 -35.60 2.71
N THR A 293 -37.33 -36.15 1.53
CA THR A 293 -36.66 -35.75 0.30
C THR A 293 -36.86 -34.23 0.09
N ARG A 294 -35.86 -33.41 0.44
CA ARG A 294 -35.82 -31.98 0.10
C ARG A 294 -35.81 -31.87 -1.40
N ARG A 295 -36.98 -31.55 -1.99
CA ARG A 295 -37.05 -30.99 -3.35
C ARG A 295 -36.15 -29.77 -3.40
N GLN A 296 -35.24 -29.72 -4.37
CA GLN A 296 -34.46 -28.51 -4.67
C GLN A 296 -35.45 -27.36 -4.83
N PRO A 297 -35.19 -26.14 -4.32
CA PRO A 297 -36.06 -25.01 -4.61
C PRO A 297 -36.11 -24.85 -6.14
N ALA A 298 -37.26 -25.06 -6.70
CA ALA A 298 -37.48 -24.85 -8.12
C ALA A 298 -37.14 -23.41 -8.45
N MET A 299 -36.36 -23.19 -9.50
CA MET A 299 -36.07 -21.82 -9.95
C MET A 299 -37.42 -21.18 -10.31
N LEU A 300 -37.75 -20.06 -9.67
CA LEU A 300 -38.95 -19.32 -9.94
C LEU A 300 -39.04 -19.00 -11.44
N THR A 301 -40.19 -19.28 -12.05
CA THR A 301 -40.46 -18.89 -13.43
C THR A 301 -40.37 -17.36 -13.62
N LEU A 302 -40.29 -16.91 -14.86
CA LEU A 302 -40.27 -15.45 -15.12
C LEU A 302 -41.54 -14.78 -14.59
N ALA A 303 -42.71 -15.42 -14.78
CA ALA A 303 -44.00 -14.93 -14.28
C ALA A 303 -44.00 -14.86 -12.75
N GLN A 304 -43.53 -15.87 -12.04
CA GLN A 304 -43.42 -15.85 -10.56
C GLN A 304 -42.51 -14.72 -10.05
N ARG A 305 -41.41 -14.42 -10.76
CA ARG A 305 -40.54 -13.29 -10.41
C ARG A 305 -41.24 -11.94 -10.60
N GLN A 306 -42.01 -11.83 -11.71
CA GLN A 306 -42.76 -10.61 -11.98
C GLN A 306 -43.91 -10.43 -10.97
N ILE A 307 -44.63 -11.47 -10.60
CA ILE A 307 -45.67 -11.46 -9.55
C ILE A 307 -45.03 -10.96 -8.24
N ARG A 308 -43.93 -11.50 -7.85
CA ARG A 308 -43.20 -11.05 -6.63
C ARG A 308 -42.79 -9.58 -6.69
N SER A 309 -42.39 -9.10 -7.86
CA SER A 309 -42.04 -7.69 -8.08
C SER A 309 -43.25 -6.77 -7.97
N LEU A 310 -44.42 -7.16 -8.54
CA LEU A 310 -45.66 -6.40 -8.43
C LEU A 310 -46.20 -6.38 -7.01
N LEU A 311 -46.10 -7.47 -6.27
CA LEU A 311 -46.50 -7.50 -4.86
C LEU A 311 -45.62 -6.59 -3.99
N SER A 312 -44.34 -6.43 -4.35
CA SER A 312 -43.42 -5.53 -3.64
C SER A 312 -43.56 -4.06 -4.06
N ASN A 313 -43.98 -3.80 -5.32
CA ASN A 313 -44.17 -2.46 -5.85
C ASN A 313 -45.29 -2.45 -6.89
N PRO A 314 -46.55 -2.30 -6.47
CA PRO A 314 -47.73 -2.35 -7.36
C PRO A 314 -47.72 -1.31 -8.48
N ALA A 315 -47.06 -0.17 -8.30
CA ALA A 315 -46.96 0.85 -9.34
C ALA A 315 -46.28 0.38 -10.62
N TRP A 316 -45.51 -0.74 -10.57
CA TRP A 316 -44.87 -1.31 -11.75
C TRP A 316 -45.83 -2.08 -12.68
N ALA A 317 -47.08 -2.27 -12.32
CA ALA A 317 -48.08 -2.95 -13.16
C ALA A 317 -48.22 -2.28 -14.55
N VAL A 318 -48.02 -0.97 -14.67
CA VAL A 318 -48.04 -0.24 -15.96
C VAL A 318 -46.96 -0.70 -16.96
N HIS A 319 -45.95 -1.37 -16.49
CA HIS A 319 -44.84 -1.89 -17.33
C HIS A 319 -45.00 -3.37 -17.69
N VAL A 320 -45.96 -4.07 -17.14
CA VAL A 320 -46.20 -5.46 -17.47
C VAL A 320 -46.86 -5.55 -18.87
N ARG A 321 -46.13 -6.18 -19.81
CA ARG A 321 -46.63 -6.42 -21.17
C ARG A 321 -46.84 -7.91 -21.33
N LEU A 322 -48.11 -8.30 -21.54
CA LEU A 322 -48.51 -9.67 -21.82
C LEU A 322 -48.73 -9.85 -23.32
N PRO A 323 -48.47 -11.04 -23.87
CA PRO A 323 -48.79 -11.28 -25.30
C PRO A 323 -50.29 -11.26 -25.58
N GLU A 324 -50.71 -10.47 -26.57
CA GLU A 324 -52.15 -10.26 -26.90
C GLU A 324 -52.83 -11.46 -27.56
N TYR A 325 -52.07 -12.48 -27.98
CA TYR A 325 -52.62 -13.57 -28.82
C TYR A 325 -52.33 -14.99 -28.26
N VAL A 326 -52.02 -15.11 -26.96
CA VAL A 326 -51.74 -16.41 -26.33
C VAL A 326 -52.73 -16.65 -25.20
N VAL A 327 -53.28 -17.88 -25.16
CA VAL A 327 -54.03 -18.33 -23.99
C VAL A 327 -53.08 -18.41 -22.80
N LEU A 328 -53.34 -17.55 -21.78
CA LEU A 328 -52.49 -17.48 -20.57
C LEU A 328 -52.94 -18.61 -19.62
N GLU A 329 -51.99 -19.43 -19.17
CA GLU A 329 -52.24 -20.52 -18.21
C GLU A 329 -51.30 -20.43 -17.03
N GLY A 330 -51.70 -20.97 -15.88
CA GLY A 330 -50.90 -21.04 -14.68
C GLY A 330 -50.36 -19.70 -14.20
N ASP A 331 -49.04 -19.63 -13.88
CA ASP A 331 -48.41 -18.41 -13.33
C ASP A 331 -48.54 -17.16 -14.22
N THR A 332 -48.68 -17.36 -15.54
CA THR A 332 -48.86 -16.22 -16.49
C THR A 332 -50.27 -15.67 -16.43
N ALA A 333 -51.29 -16.52 -16.25
CA ALA A 333 -52.64 -16.07 -16.02
C ALA A 333 -52.79 -15.35 -14.67
N CYS A 334 -52.12 -15.89 -13.63
CA CYS A 334 -52.09 -15.23 -12.33
C CYS A 334 -51.41 -13.85 -12.38
N LEU A 335 -50.32 -13.69 -13.12
CA LEU A 335 -49.67 -12.43 -13.36
C LEU A 335 -50.61 -11.42 -14.06
N ALA A 336 -51.33 -11.87 -15.08
CA ALA A 336 -52.31 -11.03 -15.78
C ALA A 336 -53.43 -10.51 -14.84
N ASN A 337 -54.03 -11.41 -14.08
CA ASN A 337 -55.11 -11.08 -13.15
C ASN A 337 -54.63 -10.07 -12.06
N ILE A 338 -53.44 -10.25 -11.55
CA ILE A 338 -52.82 -9.31 -10.56
C ILE A 338 -52.57 -7.94 -11.20
N ALA A 339 -52.01 -7.91 -12.41
CA ALA A 339 -51.75 -6.66 -13.12
C ALA A 339 -53.04 -5.93 -13.45
N ASP A 340 -54.07 -6.61 -13.95
CA ASP A 340 -55.38 -6.02 -14.25
C ASP A 340 -56.08 -5.52 -13.01
N PHE A 341 -56.03 -6.23 -11.90
CA PHE A 341 -56.56 -5.76 -10.62
C PHE A 341 -55.90 -4.44 -10.16
N ILE A 342 -54.56 -4.35 -10.25
CA ILE A 342 -53.82 -3.16 -9.87
C ILE A 342 -54.15 -1.99 -10.80
N LEU A 343 -54.32 -2.22 -12.09
CA LEU A 343 -54.59 -1.20 -13.09
C LEU A 343 -56.05 -0.75 -13.13
N SER A 344 -57.01 -1.55 -12.62
CA SER A 344 -58.44 -1.21 -12.58
C SER A 344 -58.77 -0.12 -11.54
N GLY A 345 -57.88 0.14 -10.58
CA GLY A 345 -58.07 1.16 -9.54
C GLY A 345 -57.50 2.52 -9.93
N SER A 346 -58.10 3.60 -9.40
CA SER A 346 -57.59 4.97 -9.60
C SER A 346 -56.28 5.26 -8.87
N THR A 347 -55.91 4.43 -7.92
CA THR A 347 -54.59 4.43 -7.19
C THR A 347 -54.13 3.00 -6.99
N PRO A 348 -52.79 2.72 -7.13
CA PRO A 348 -52.27 1.38 -6.91
C PRO A 348 -52.61 0.92 -5.49
N PRO A 349 -53.20 -0.30 -5.32
CA PRO A 349 -53.48 -0.87 -4.01
C PRO A 349 -52.19 -1.24 -3.29
N ASP A 350 -52.23 -1.26 -1.95
CA ASP A 350 -51.13 -1.80 -1.17
C ASP A 350 -51.06 -3.36 -1.23
N HIS A 351 -49.98 -3.92 -0.76
CA HIS A 351 -49.74 -5.39 -0.76
C HIS A 351 -50.87 -6.13 0.01
N ALA A 352 -51.34 -5.59 1.11
CA ALA A 352 -52.38 -6.24 1.92
C ALA A 352 -53.69 -6.37 1.16
N ARG A 353 -54.07 -5.35 0.41
CA ARG A 353 -55.32 -5.30 -0.39
C ARG A 353 -55.27 -6.23 -1.62
N ILE A 354 -54.09 -6.37 -2.22
CA ILE A 354 -53.88 -7.37 -3.30
C ILE A 354 -54.04 -8.76 -2.73
N TRP A 355 -53.40 -9.03 -1.57
CA TRP A 355 -53.45 -10.32 -0.91
C TRP A 355 -54.83 -10.72 -0.47
N GLU A 356 -55.63 -9.78 0.07
CA GLU A 356 -57.00 -10.02 0.48
C GLU A 356 -57.93 -10.31 -0.70
N HIS A 357 -57.72 -9.66 -1.86
CA HIS A 357 -58.50 -9.91 -3.08
C HIS A 357 -58.31 -11.31 -3.69
N PHE A 358 -57.08 -11.84 -3.64
CA PHE A 358 -56.73 -13.11 -4.24
C PHE A 358 -56.66 -14.26 -3.23
N ARG A 359 -56.98 -14.04 -1.96
CA ARG A 359 -56.84 -15.02 -0.87
C ARG A 359 -57.65 -16.29 -1.06
N ASP A 360 -58.83 -16.18 -1.64
CA ASP A 360 -59.80 -17.29 -1.79
C ASP A 360 -59.99 -17.70 -3.29
N THR A 361 -59.12 -17.26 -4.17
CA THR A 361 -59.12 -17.66 -5.57
C THR A 361 -58.07 -18.79 -5.77
N ASP A 362 -58.53 -19.96 -6.21
CA ASP A 362 -57.70 -21.11 -6.67
C ASP A 362 -57.01 -20.72 -8.00
N THR A 363 -56.01 -19.81 -7.95
CA THR A 363 -55.22 -19.42 -9.12
C THR A 363 -53.73 -19.58 -8.86
#